data_f9df97f5cc0a4299fd222145061ba913
#
_entry.id   f9df97f5cc0a4299fd222145061ba913
#
_cell.length_a   1.000
_cell.length_b   1.000
_cell.length_c   1.000
_cell.angle_alpha   90.00
_cell.angle_beta   90.00
_cell.angle_gamma   90.00
#
_symmetry.space_group_name_H-M   'P 1'
#
loop_
_entity.id
_entity.type
_entity.pdbx_description
1 polymer ?
#
loop_
_entity_poly.entity_id
_entity_poly.type
_entity_poly.pdbx_seq_one_letter_code
_entity_poly.pdbx_strand_id
1 'polypeptide(L)'
;MKNLLVVLAFCFASSVHAQDLVRFSNGTFYRGESELNWLEFENAIISKGLSPKILRKAIRYLHQSEYPVATTFKKLGIVYLDVLLAGAGAMTSAFDEPTLSTNILMVGGLTHGVYTLSTVRAKSGYYRKGAQLAQQAVEEYNAAIQPAP
;
A
#
# COMPACT_ATOMS: atom_id res chain seq x y z
N MET A 1 -39.98 -21.10 28.17
CA MET A 1 -38.92 -20.23 28.72
C MET A 1 -37.51 -20.80 28.57
N LYS A 2 -37.27 -22.10 28.80
CA LYS A 2 -35.90 -22.69 28.65
C LYS A 2 -35.32 -22.52 27.25
N ASN A 3 -36.10 -22.65 26.17
CA ASN A 3 -35.63 -22.54 24.80
C ASN A 3 -35.25 -21.09 24.39
N LEU A 4 -35.90 -20.08 25.00
CA LEU A 4 -35.57 -18.67 24.73
C LEU A 4 -34.23 -18.28 25.33
N LEU A 5 -33.88 -18.82 26.51
CA LEU A 5 -32.59 -18.60 27.16
C LEU A 5 -31.44 -19.24 26.38
N VAL A 6 -31.64 -20.41 25.77
CA VAL A 6 -30.63 -21.06 24.92
C VAL A 6 -30.41 -20.28 23.64
N VAL A 7 -31.45 -19.77 23.00
CA VAL A 7 -31.35 -18.94 21.80
C VAL A 7 -30.62 -17.61 22.09
N LEU A 8 -30.96 -16.95 23.21
CA LEU A 8 -30.28 -15.74 23.66
C LEU A 8 -28.84 -16.02 23.99
N ALA A 9 -28.49 -17.09 24.67
CA ALA A 9 -27.10 -17.46 24.96
C ALA A 9 -26.30 -17.74 23.67
N PHE A 10 -26.94 -18.38 22.68
CA PHE A 10 -26.31 -18.63 21.38
C PHE A 10 -26.08 -17.34 20.58
N CYS A 11 -27.03 -16.39 20.60
CA CYS A 11 -26.87 -15.08 19.99
C CYS A 11 -25.74 -14.24 20.65
N PHE A 12 -25.63 -14.28 21.98
CA PHE A 12 -24.56 -13.62 22.71
C PHE A 12 -23.20 -14.26 22.45
N ALA A 13 -23.08 -15.58 22.40
CA ALA A 13 -21.84 -16.28 22.08
C ALA A 13 -21.38 -15.98 20.65
N SER A 14 -22.29 -15.90 19.69
CA SER A 14 -21.98 -15.57 18.30
C SER A 14 -21.52 -14.13 18.14
N SER A 15 -22.08 -13.18 18.89
CA SER A 15 -21.68 -11.77 18.81
C SER A 15 -20.31 -11.49 19.43
N VAL A 16 -19.91 -12.22 20.48
CA VAL A 16 -18.59 -12.10 21.11
C VAL A 16 -17.48 -12.61 20.15
N HIS A 17 -17.74 -13.68 19.41
CA HIS A 17 -16.78 -14.22 18.44
C HIS A 17 -16.58 -13.31 17.21
N ALA A 18 -17.63 -12.61 16.79
CA ALA A 18 -17.56 -11.69 15.66
C ALA A 18 -16.69 -10.45 15.93
N GLN A 19 -16.55 -10.05 17.20
CA GLN A 19 -15.75 -8.87 17.59
C GLN A 19 -14.24 -9.12 17.54
N ASP A 20 -13.79 -10.38 17.59
CA ASP A 20 -12.35 -10.71 17.54
C ASP A 20 -11.78 -10.85 16.11
N LEU A 21 -12.67 -10.91 15.11
CA LEU A 21 -12.24 -11.01 13.71
C LEU A 21 -11.56 -9.73 13.24
N VAL A 22 -10.42 -9.91 12.60
CA VAL A 22 -9.69 -8.82 11.97
C VAL A 22 -10.10 -8.73 10.51
N ARG A 23 -10.20 -7.51 9.98
CA ARG A 23 -10.38 -7.22 8.55
C ARG A 23 -9.32 -6.24 8.09
N PHE A 24 -8.96 -6.31 6.81
CA PHE A 24 -8.10 -5.34 6.16
C PHE A 24 -8.91 -4.59 5.09
N SER A 25 -8.92 -3.27 5.17
CA SER A 25 -9.62 -2.42 4.20
C SER A 25 -8.88 -1.09 4.04
N ASN A 26 -8.76 -0.61 2.80
CA ASN A 26 -8.17 0.68 2.47
C ASN A 26 -6.76 0.94 3.06
N GLY A 27 -5.96 -0.11 3.23
CA GLY A 27 -4.61 0.01 3.79
C GLY A 27 -4.53 -0.11 5.31
N THR A 28 -5.66 -0.27 5.99
CA THR A 28 -5.77 -0.29 7.45
C THR A 28 -6.37 -1.61 7.95
N PHE A 29 -5.91 -2.07 9.11
CA PHE A 29 -6.49 -3.21 9.82
C PHE A 29 -7.56 -2.74 10.79
N TYR A 30 -8.62 -3.54 10.96
CA TYR A 30 -9.72 -3.26 11.87
C TYR A 30 -10.05 -4.52 12.68
N ARG A 31 -10.37 -4.33 13.96
CA ARG A 31 -10.98 -5.35 14.81
C ARG A 31 -12.36 -4.86 15.22
N GLY A 32 -13.42 -5.50 14.71
CA GLY A 32 -14.77 -4.94 14.79
C GLY A 32 -14.82 -3.58 14.07
N GLU A 33 -15.16 -2.52 14.82
CA GLU A 33 -15.22 -1.14 14.33
C GLU A 33 -13.95 -0.33 14.64
N SER A 34 -13.07 -0.84 15.50
CA SER A 34 -11.87 -0.15 15.94
C SER A 34 -10.73 -0.36 14.95
N GLU A 35 -10.01 0.72 14.64
CA GLU A 35 -8.77 0.66 13.88
C GLU A 35 -7.69 -0.04 14.71
N LEU A 36 -6.97 -0.96 14.10
CA LEU A 36 -5.92 -1.75 14.70
C LEU A 36 -4.57 -1.35 14.10
N ASN A 37 -3.65 -0.91 14.95
CA ASN A 37 -2.29 -0.63 14.53
C ASN A 37 -1.61 -1.94 14.08
N TRP A 38 -0.73 -1.85 13.07
CA TRP A 38 0.00 -3.00 12.55
C TRP A 38 0.81 -3.74 13.64
N LEU A 39 1.37 -3.01 14.62
CA LEU A 39 2.12 -3.59 15.74
C LEU A 39 1.21 -4.38 16.69
N GLU A 40 0.02 -3.86 16.96
CA GLU A 40 -1.00 -4.57 17.77
C GLU A 40 -1.47 -5.83 17.07
N PHE A 41 -1.66 -5.78 15.75
CA PHE A 41 -2.01 -6.97 14.96
C PHE A 41 -0.87 -7.98 14.94
N GLU A 42 0.38 -7.53 14.80
CA GLU A 42 1.56 -8.41 14.90
C GLU A 42 1.62 -9.14 16.24
N ASN A 43 1.40 -8.41 17.34
CA ASN A 43 1.35 -8.99 18.68
C ASN A 43 0.18 -9.98 18.83
N ALA A 44 -0.97 -9.70 18.24
CA ALA A 44 -2.10 -10.62 18.23
C ALA A 44 -1.78 -11.92 17.46
N ILE A 45 -1.09 -11.84 16.33
CA ILE A 45 -0.62 -13.01 15.57
C ILE A 45 0.33 -13.87 16.42
N ILE A 46 1.32 -13.21 17.06
CA ILE A 46 2.31 -13.89 17.90
C ILE A 46 1.64 -14.56 19.12
N SER A 47 0.69 -13.88 19.77
CA SER A 47 -0.03 -14.44 20.92
C SER A 47 -0.82 -15.70 20.60
N LYS A 48 -1.19 -15.90 19.34
CA LYS A 48 -1.84 -17.13 18.84
C LYS A 48 -0.85 -18.19 18.35
N GLY A 49 0.46 -17.99 18.54
CA GLY A 49 1.52 -18.90 18.08
C GLY A 49 1.75 -18.90 16.58
N LEU A 50 1.19 -17.93 15.86
CA LEU A 50 1.34 -17.80 14.41
C LEU A 50 2.60 -17.02 14.05
N SER A 51 3.09 -17.20 12.83
CA SER A 51 4.27 -16.50 12.33
C SER A 51 3.89 -15.14 11.71
N PRO A 52 4.44 -14.00 12.17
CA PRO A 52 4.13 -12.69 11.62
C PRO A 52 4.85 -12.39 10.28
N LYS A 53 5.51 -13.38 9.67
CA LYS A 53 6.33 -13.18 8.46
C LYS A 53 5.54 -12.58 7.29
N ILE A 54 4.31 -13.05 7.07
CA ILE A 54 3.45 -12.57 5.99
C ILE A 54 3.03 -11.13 6.25
N LEU A 55 2.61 -10.80 7.47
CA LEU A 55 2.25 -9.45 7.87
C LEU A 55 3.43 -8.48 7.69
N ARG A 56 4.63 -8.83 8.18
CA ARG A 56 5.84 -8.00 8.02
C ARG A 56 6.17 -7.75 6.56
N LYS A 57 5.98 -8.76 5.71
CA LYS A 57 6.18 -8.62 4.26
C LYS A 57 5.11 -7.71 3.63
N ALA A 58 3.86 -7.84 4.05
CA ALA A 58 2.76 -6.97 3.62
C ALA A 58 3.06 -5.49 3.92
N ILE A 59 3.42 -5.19 5.17
CA ILE A 59 3.74 -3.84 5.64
C ILE A 59 4.92 -3.25 4.86
N ARG A 60 5.95 -4.05 4.58
CA ARG A 60 7.08 -3.60 3.76
C ARG A 60 6.62 -3.16 2.36
N TYR A 61 5.74 -3.92 1.70
CA TYR A 61 5.22 -3.54 0.39
C TYR A 61 4.28 -2.33 0.45
N LEU A 62 3.44 -2.21 1.48
CA LEU A 62 2.58 -1.05 1.70
C LEU A 62 3.43 0.20 1.91
N HIS A 63 4.43 0.13 2.78
CA HIS A 63 5.37 1.24 3.00
C HIS A 63 6.16 1.60 1.73
N GLN A 64 6.60 0.62 0.94
CA GLN A 64 7.24 0.87 -0.35
C GLN A 64 6.29 1.53 -1.35
N SER A 65 4.98 1.31 -1.25
CA SER A 65 4.00 2.00 -2.08
C SER A 65 3.84 3.48 -1.70
N GLU A 66 4.04 3.84 -0.43
CA GLU A 66 3.96 5.23 0.04
C GLU A 66 5.27 5.99 -0.22
N TYR A 67 6.40 5.36 0.09
CA TYR A 67 7.74 5.96 0.01
C TYR A 67 8.71 5.05 -0.77
N PRO A 68 8.54 4.91 -2.08
CA PRO A 68 9.46 4.08 -2.85
C PRO A 68 10.85 4.74 -2.91
N VAL A 69 11.80 4.25 -2.12
CA VAL A 69 13.18 4.77 -2.04
C VAL A 69 13.83 4.88 -3.44
N ALA A 70 13.56 3.90 -4.31
CA ALA A 70 14.00 3.93 -5.70
C ALA A 70 13.44 5.12 -6.50
N THR A 71 12.27 5.66 -6.11
CA THR A 71 11.68 6.82 -6.78
C THR A 71 12.30 8.14 -6.34
N THR A 72 12.88 8.22 -5.14
CA THR A 72 13.53 9.46 -4.66
C THR A 72 14.80 9.75 -5.47
N PHE A 73 15.66 8.76 -5.68
CA PHE A 73 16.85 8.92 -6.53
C PHE A 73 16.49 9.15 -8.00
N LYS A 74 15.46 8.46 -8.51
CA LYS A 74 14.95 8.69 -9.85
C LYS A 74 14.35 10.09 -10.01
N LYS A 75 13.61 10.58 -9.00
CA LYS A 75 13.06 11.95 -9.00
C LYS A 75 14.16 13.00 -9.07
N LEU A 76 15.21 12.86 -8.27
CA LEU A 76 16.37 13.78 -8.30
C LEU A 76 17.04 13.76 -9.68
N GLY A 77 17.24 12.59 -10.29
CA GLY A 77 17.82 12.46 -11.62
C GLY A 77 16.96 13.13 -12.70
N ILE A 78 15.66 13.05 -12.61
CA ILE A 78 14.73 13.66 -13.57
C ILE A 78 14.63 15.16 -13.40
N VAL A 79 14.53 15.65 -12.17
CA VAL A 79 14.57 17.10 -11.90
C VAL A 79 15.87 17.70 -12.45
N TYR A 80 16.99 17.01 -12.27
CA TYR A 80 18.27 17.45 -12.83
C TYR A 80 18.24 17.45 -14.37
N LEU A 81 17.71 16.42 -14.99
CA LEU A 81 17.56 16.34 -16.45
C LEU A 81 16.59 17.42 -16.96
N ASP A 82 15.47 17.65 -16.30
CA ASP A 82 14.51 18.70 -16.68
C ASP A 82 15.13 20.10 -16.61
N VAL A 83 15.96 20.38 -15.59
CA VAL A 83 16.70 21.64 -15.46
C VAL A 83 17.72 21.81 -16.60
N LEU A 84 18.45 20.75 -16.95
CA LEU A 84 19.39 20.76 -18.06
C LEU A 84 18.69 20.99 -19.40
N LEU A 85 17.58 20.30 -19.65
CA LEU A 85 16.82 20.44 -20.90
C LEU A 85 16.16 21.81 -21.00
N ALA A 86 15.60 22.34 -19.91
CA ALA A 86 15.04 23.68 -19.87
C ALA A 86 16.13 24.75 -20.13
N GLY A 87 17.30 24.59 -19.51
CA GLY A 87 18.44 25.47 -19.75
C GLY A 87 18.94 25.43 -21.20
N ALA A 88 19.06 24.23 -21.78
CA ALA A 88 19.44 24.06 -23.19
C ALA A 88 18.38 24.65 -24.12
N GLY A 89 17.09 24.44 -23.84
CA GLY A 89 16.00 25.03 -24.62
C GLY A 89 16.01 26.58 -24.59
N ALA A 90 16.27 27.16 -23.41
CA ALA A 90 16.39 28.62 -23.26
C ALA A 90 17.59 29.17 -24.02
N MET A 91 18.75 28.49 -23.98
CA MET A 91 19.93 28.88 -24.73
C MET A 91 19.70 28.83 -26.24
N THR A 92 19.12 27.76 -26.77
CA THR A 92 18.84 27.62 -28.20
C THR A 92 17.80 28.64 -28.69
N SER A 93 16.83 28.99 -27.86
CA SER A 93 15.89 30.07 -28.15
C SER A 93 16.56 31.43 -28.22
N ALA A 94 17.58 31.68 -27.39
CA ALA A 94 18.35 32.95 -27.40
C ALA A 94 19.25 33.10 -28.64
N PHE A 95 19.55 32.00 -29.36
CA PHE A 95 20.32 31.99 -30.60
C PHE A 95 19.44 31.88 -31.86
N ASP A 96 18.17 32.25 -31.80
CA ASP A 96 17.22 32.21 -32.91
C ASP A 96 17.02 30.81 -33.56
N GLU A 97 17.16 29.74 -32.78
CA GLU A 97 16.95 28.37 -33.23
C GLU A 97 15.64 27.77 -32.66
N PRO A 98 14.44 28.28 -33.04
CA PRO A 98 13.18 27.91 -32.41
C PRO A 98 12.80 26.42 -32.60
N THR A 99 13.20 25.82 -33.71
CA THR A 99 12.94 24.42 -34.02
C THR A 99 13.70 23.50 -33.08
N LEU A 100 14.98 23.81 -32.81
CA LEU A 100 15.80 23.04 -31.88
C LEU A 100 15.31 23.19 -30.45
N SER A 101 14.93 24.39 -30.03
CA SER A 101 14.30 24.67 -28.73
C SER A 101 13.05 23.82 -28.51
N THR A 102 12.14 23.80 -29.50
CA THR A 102 10.90 23.03 -29.45
C THR A 102 11.17 21.52 -29.32
N ASN A 103 12.14 21.00 -30.08
CA ASN A 103 12.50 19.59 -30.02
C ASN A 103 13.09 19.20 -28.65
N ILE A 104 13.94 20.04 -28.05
CA ILE A 104 14.51 19.81 -26.72
C ILE A 104 13.38 19.77 -25.64
N LEU A 105 12.46 20.71 -25.68
CA LEU A 105 11.32 20.77 -24.75
C LEU A 105 10.39 19.56 -24.91
N MET A 106 10.14 19.12 -26.16
CA MET A 106 9.33 17.93 -26.44
C MET A 106 9.97 16.67 -25.88
N VAL A 107 11.28 16.48 -26.05
CA VAL A 107 12.01 15.34 -25.46
C VAL A 107 11.93 15.36 -23.94
N GLY A 108 12.11 16.53 -23.31
CA GLY A 108 11.95 16.69 -21.86
C GLY A 108 10.56 16.30 -21.38
N GLY A 109 9.52 16.79 -22.04
CA GLY A 109 8.13 16.48 -21.71
C GLY A 109 7.81 14.99 -21.85
N LEU A 110 8.27 14.33 -22.90
CA LEU A 110 8.11 12.89 -23.10
C LEU A 110 8.82 12.08 -22.00
N THR A 111 10.06 12.44 -21.69
CA THR A 111 10.85 11.78 -20.64
C THR A 111 10.16 11.88 -19.29
N HIS A 112 9.68 13.07 -18.94
CA HIS A 112 8.94 13.31 -17.70
C HIS A 112 7.63 12.50 -17.67
N GLY A 113 6.89 12.46 -18.76
CA GLY A 113 5.65 11.70 -18.90
C GLY A 113 5.86 10.20 -18.69
N VAL A 114 6.84 9.61 -19.37
CA VAL A 114 7.19 8.18 -19.22
C VAL A 114 7.60 7.86 -17.78
N TYR A 115 8.39 8.73 -17.17
CA TYR A 115 8.77 8.56 -15.77
C TYR A 115 7.57 8.59 -14.82
N THR A 116 6.70 9.59 -14.95
CA THR A 116 5.52 9.73 -14.10
C THR A 116 4.64 8.48 -14.19
N LEU A 117 4.37 8.00 -15.42
CA LEU A 117 3.60 6.78 -15.65
C LEU A 117 4.27 5.55 -15.02
N SER A 118 5.59 5.40 -15.18
CA SER A 118 6.32 4.27 -14.60
C SER A 118 6.27 4.27 -13.07
N THR A 119 6.34 5.45 -12.46
CA THR A 119 6.27 5.62 -11.01
C THR A 119 4.89 5.27 -10.46
N VAL A 120 3.82 5.76 -11.10
CA VAL A 120 2.44 5.45 -10.73
C VAL A 120 2.18 3.95 -10.83
N ARG A 121 2.64 3.31 -11.91
CA ARG A 121 2.49 1.87 -12.12
C ARG A 121 3.25 1.05 -11.07
N ALA A 122 4.47 1.43 -10.72
CA ALA A 122 5.25 0.76 -9.68
C ALA A 122 4.58 0.90 -8.30
N LYS A 123 4.12 2.11 -7.96
CA LYS A 123 3.39 2.39 -6.71
C LYS A 123 2.14 1.53 -6.58
N SER A 124 1.33 1.46 -7.61
CA SER A 124 0.13 0.62 -7.67
C SER A 124 0.47 -0.88 -7.54
N GLY A 125 1.56 -1.34 -8.15
CA GLY A 125 2.03 -2.72 -8.06
C GLY A 125 2.44 -3.10 -6.63
N TYR A 126 3.19 -2.25 -5.94
CA TYR A 126 3.56 -2.46 -4.54
C TYR A 126 2.35 -2.46 -3.62
N TYR A 127 1.44 -1.50 -3.77
CA TYR A 127 0.21 -1.45 -2.99
C TYR A 127 -0.62 -2.73 -3.15
N ARG A 128 -0.89 -3.15 -4.38
CA ARG A 128 -1.68 -4.37 -4.65
C ARG A 128 -1.05 -5.60 -4.02
N LYS A 129 0.27 -5.76 -4.12
CA LYS A 129 0.99 -6.89 -3.52
C LYS A 129 0.97 -6.83 -2.00
N GLY A 130 1.12 -5.65 -1.42
CA GLY A 130 1.01 -5.42 0.02
C GLY A 130 -0.39 -5.75 0.53
N ALA A 131 -1.43 -5.28 -0.14
CA ALA A 131 -2.82 -5.54 0.21
C ALA A 131 -3.18 -7.03 0.15
N GLN A 132 -2.72 -7.76 -0.88
CA GLN A 132 -2.91 -9.21 -0.97
C GLN A 132 -2.28 -9.96 0.19
N LEU A 133 -1.05 -9.63 0.57
CA LEU A 133 -0.37 -10.25 1.70
C LEU A 133 -1.00 -9.86 3.05
N ALA A 134 -1.50 -8.63 3.18
CA ALA A 134 -2.22 -8.19 4.37
C ALA A 134 -3.52 -8.98 4.53
N GLN A 135 -4.27 -9.16 3.45
CA GLN A 135 -5.47 -9.98 3.44
C GLN A 135 -5.18 -11.44 3.80
N GLN A 136 -4.12 -12.03 3.24
CA GLN A 136 -3.69 -13.39 3.60
C GLN A 136 -3.35 -13.51 5.09
N ALA A 137 -2.64 -12.52 5.68
CA ALA A 137 -2.33 -12.53 7.10
C ALA A 137 -3.59 -12.47 7.98
N VAL A 138 -4.59 -11.71 7.54
CA VAL A 138 -5.91 -11.63 8.19
C VAL A 138 -6.64 -12.97 8.13
N GLU A 139 -6.67 -13.61 6.97
CA GLU A 139 -7.30 -14.90 6.77
C GLU A 139 -6.66 -15.99 7.64
N GLU A 140 -5.33 -16.06 7.69
CA GLU A 140 -4.60 -17.00 8.55
C GLU A 140 -4.89 -16.76 10.03
N TYR A 141 -4.93 -15.50 10.47
CA TYR A 141 -5.27 -15.15 11.84
C TYR A 141 -6.71 -15.53 12.18
N ASN A 142 -7.67 -15.14 11.34
CA ASN A 142 -9.08 -15.42 11.56
C ASN A 142 -9.38 -16.93 11.58
N ALA A 143 -8.73 -17.69 10.70
CA ALA A 143 -8.84 -19.15 10.71
C ALA A 143 -8.33 -19.79 12.01
N ALA A 144 -7.30 -19.20 12.62
CA ALA A 144 -6.73 -19.72 13.87
C ALA A 144 -7.57 -19.38 15.11
N ILE A 145 -8.46 -18.36 15.06
CA ILE A 145 -9.32 -17.98 16.17
C ILE A 145 -10.73 -18.54 16.06
N GLN A 146 -11.14 -18.97 14.86
CA GLN A 146 -12.43 -19.65 14.68
C GLN A 146 -12.29 -21.09 15.19
N PRO A 147 -13.20 -21.55 16.06
CA PRO A 147 -13.22 -22.97 16.43
C PRO A 147 -13.47 -23.80 15.17
N ALA A 148 -12.73 -24.91 15.06
CA ALA A 148 -13.00 -25.88 14.00
C ALA A 148 -14.47 -26.31 14.05
N PRO A 149 -15.15 -26.47 12.91
CA PRO A 149 -16.55 -26.89 12.85
C PRO A 149 -16.79 -28.26 13.47
#